data_e3ff7fd16598c0497def9ba24e76b625
#
_entry.id   e3ff7fd16598c0497def9ba24e76b625
#
_cell.length_a   1.000
_cell.length_b   1.000
_cell.length_c   1.000
_cell.angle_alpha   90.00
_cell.angle_beta   90.00
_cell.angle_gamma   90.00
#
_symmetry.space_group_name_H-M   'P 1'
#
loop_
_entity.id
_entity.type
_entity.pdbx_description
1 polymer ?
#
loop_
_entity_poly.entity_id
_entity_poly.type
_entity_poly.pdbx_seq_one_letter_code
_entity_poly.pdbx_strand_id
1 'polypeptide(L)'
;MKKILFFAALFCSPCILSHLYAQSIQNTDWKAFIADPLNDTLIIHIRTDSSFVTNRNGEVLVRSSYTIAGDTLTILDYGTGDYVCPDMKGRYKFIRSGDNLAFTLIDDPCEGRAQTLNGSKWVKASK
;
A
#
# COMPACT_ATOMS: atom_id res chain seq x y z
N MET A 1 68.36 5.43 -19.36
CA MET A 1 67.42 5.58 -18.21
C MET A 1 66.01 5.68 -18.75
N LYS A 2 65.24 4.61 -18.67
CA LYS A 2 63.85 4.58 -19.10
C LYS A 2 62.98 4.95 -17.91
N LYS A 3 62.29 6.09 -17.98
CA LYS A 3 61.27 6.47 -16.99
C LYS A 3 59.98 5.70 -17.30
N ILE A 4 59.62 4.80 -16.40
CA ILE A 4 58.33 4.10 -16.44
C ILE A 4 57.30 5.00 -15.76
N LEU A 5 56.39 5.56 -16.57
CA LEU A 5 55.21 6.25 -16.04
C LEU A 5 54.15 5.20 -15.65
N PHE A 6 53.94 5.06 -14.37
CA PHE A 6 52.79 4.33 -13.84
C PHE A 6 51.56 5.22 -13.98
N PHE A 7 50.67 4.89 -14.92
CA PHE A 7 49.32 5.42 -14.96
C PHE A 7 48.47 4.64 -13.94
N ALA A 8 48.22 5.24 -12.80
CA ALA A 8 47.21 4.75 -11.89
C ALA A 8 45.83 5.07 -12.47
N ALA A 9 45.19 4.08 -13.09
CA ALA A 9 43.80 4.17 -13.50
C ALA A 9 42.92 4.14 -12.25
N LEU A 10 42.45 5.32 -11.88
CA LEU A 10 41.44 5.47 -10.82
C LEU A 10 40.11 4.96 -11.38
N PHE A 11 39.80 3.71 -11.11
CA PHE A 11 38.45 3.15 -11.36
C PHE A 11 37.49 3.81 -10.38
N CYS A 12 36.85 4.91 -10.81
CA CYS A 12 35.71 5.46 -10.15
C CYS A 12 34.53 4.52 -10.44
N SER A 13 34.28 3.59 -9.53
CA SER A 13 33.08 2.74 -9.56
C SER A 13 31.88 3.66 -9.36
N PRO A 14 30.95 3.79 -10.33
CA PRO A 14 29.73 4.53 -10.05
C PRO A 14 28.95 3.73 -9.00
N CYS A 15 28.86 4.27 -7.79
CA CYS A 15 27.86 3.84 -6.83
C CYS A 15 26.50 4.07 -7.48
N ILE A 16 25.95 3.03 -8.09
CA ILE A 16 24.56 3.01 -8.50
C ILE A 16 23.77 2.95 -7.19
N LEU A 17 23.41 4.11 -6.66
CA LEU A 17 22.39 4.25 -5.64
C LEU A 17 21.09 3.80 -6.28
N SER A 18 20.79 2.50 -6.17
CA SER A 18 19.47 1.98 -6.47
C SER A 18 18.51 2.63 -5.48
N HIS A 19 17.90 3.73 -5.89
CA HIS A 19 16.77 4.29 -5.18
C HIS A 19 15.65 3.28 -5.27
N LEU A 20 15.47 2.49 -4.23
CA LEU A 20 14.29 1.65 -4.05
C LEU A 20 13.11 2.59 -3.84
N TYR A 21 12.53 3.07 -4.94
CA TYR A 21 11.24 3.73 -4.88
C TYR A 21 10.22 2.68 -4.48
N ALA A 22 9.51 2.93 -3.37
CA ALA A 22 8.32 2.15 -3.06
C ALA A 22 7.41 2.20 -4.29
N GLN A 23 6.98 1.03 -4.80
CA GLN A 23 6.08 0.97 -5.95
C GLN A 23 4.78 1.69 -5.59
N SER A 24 4.29 2.53 -6.50
CA SER A 24 3.03 3.25 -6.32
C SER A 24 1.86 2.28 -6.24
N ILE A 25 0.92 2.57 -5.35
CA ILE A 25 -0.37 1.86 -5.27
C ILE A 25 -1.54 2.68 -5.82
N GLN A 26 -1.30 3.93 -6.23
CA GLN A 26 -2.33 4.77 -6.84
C GLN A 26 -2.82 4.18 -8.16
N ASN A 27 -4.12 4.30 -8.40
CA ASN A 27 -4.80 3.80 -9.60
C ASN A 27 -4.63 2.29 -9.81
N THR A 28 -4.67 1.53 -8.71
CA THR A 28 -4.60 0.08 -8.71
C THR A 28 -5.76 -0.51 -7.91
N ASP A 29 -6.11 -1.74 -8.24
CA ASP A 29 -7.15 -2.51 -7.55
C ASP A 29 -6.52 -3.76 -6.94
N TRP A 30 -6.90 -4.07 -5.70
CA TRP A 30 -6.32 -5.16 -4.93
C TRP A 30 -7.41 -6.03 -4.33
N LYS A 31 -7.24 -7.34 -4.40
CA LYS A 31 -8.22 -8.33 -3.96
C LYS A 31 -7.67 -9.22 -2.86
N ALA A 32 -8.49 -9.48 -1.85
CA ALA A 32 -8.21 -10.46 -0.81
C ALA A 32 -9.50 -11.10 -0.30
N PHE A 33 -9.41 -12.36 0.12
CA PHE A 33 -10.47 -13.01 0.88
C PHE A 33 -10.25 -12.71 2.37
N ILE A 34 -11.27 -12.14 3.00
CA ILE A 34 -11.28 -11.81 4.43
C ILE A 34 -12.21 -12.80 5.14
N ALA A 35 -11.60 -13.76 5.85
CA ALA A 35 -12.34 -14.84 6.47
C ALA A 35 -13.24 -14.35 7.60
N ASP A 36 -12.68 -13.64 8.57
CA ASP A 36 -13.38 -13.20 9.78
C ASP A 36 -13.24 -11.69 9.94
N PRO A 37 -14.30 -10.94 10.23
CA PRO A 37 -15.68 -11.37 10.41
C PRO A 37 -16.53 -11.44 9.12
N LEU A 38 -15.97 -11.05 7.98
CA LEU A 38 -16.75 -10.77 6.76
C LEU A 38 -17.08 -12.03 5.95
N ASN A 39 -16.19 -13.02 5.95
CA ASN A 39 -16.27 -14.21 5.11
C ASN A 39 -16.59 -13.85 3.64
N ASP A 40 -15.87 -12.90 3.10
CA ASP A 40 -16.11 -12.37 1.76
C ASP A 40 -14.80 -11.99 1.06
N THR A 41 -14.86 -11.91 -0.25
CA THR A 41 -13.79 -11.35 -1.08
C THR A 41 -13.99 -9.85 -1.19
N LEU A 42 -12.99 -9.10 -0.76
CA LEU A 42 -12.98 -7.65 -0.88
C LEU A 42 -12.06 -7.20 -2.00
N ILE A 43 -12.41 -6.09 -2.63
CA ILE A 43 -11.55 -5.38 -3.57
C ILE A 43 -11.36 -3.96 -3.07
N ILE A 44 -10.10 -3.57 -2.86
CA ILE A 44 -9.73 -2.18 -2.59
C ILE A 44 -9.46 -1.51 -3.93
N HIS A 45 -10.19 -0.44 -4.21
CA HIS A 45 -9.99 0.40 -5.39
C HIS A 45 -9.28 1.67 -4.95
N ILE A 46 -8.01 1.80 -5.32
CA ILE A 46 -7.20 2.98 -4.97
C ILE A 46 -7.15 3.91 -6.17
N ARG A 47 -7.58 5.16 -5.97
CA ARG A 47 -7.56 6.21 -6.97
C ARG A 47 -6.54 7.27 -6.59
N THR A 48 -6.51 8.42 -7.23
CA THR A 48 -5.45 9.43 -7.03
C THR A 48 -5.38 9.93 -5.59
N ASP A 49 -6.53 10.21 -4.95
CA ASP A 49 -6.60 10.77 -3.60
C ASP A 49 -7.70 10.13 -2.73
N SER A 50 -8.42 9.18 -3.29
CA SER A 50 -9.52 8.48 -2.65
C SER A 50 -9.44 6.99 -2.91
N SER A 51 -10.10 6.23 -2.06
CA SER A 51 -10.24 4.78 -2.21
C SER A 51 -11.64 4.35 -1.83
N PHE A 52 -12.05 3.20 -2.30
CA PHE A 52 -13.28 2.56 -1.86
C PHE A 52 -13.10 1.05 -1.88
N VAL A 53 -13.88 0.38 -1.05
CA VAL A 53 -13.86 -1.09 -0.93
C VAL A 53 -15.20 -1.64 -1.38
N THR A 54 -15.15 -2.64 -2.24
CA THR A 54 -16.33 -3.40 -2.67
C THR A 54 -16.25 -4.85 -2.20
N ASN A 55 -17.43 -5.46 -2.02
CA ASN A 55 -17.54 -6.90 -1.80
C ASN A 55 -17.55 -7.66 -3.13
N ARG A 56 -17.71 -8.99 -3.08
CA ARG A 56 -17.78 -9.84 -4.28
C ARG A 56 -18.93 -9.49 -5.22
N ASN A 57 -20.00 -8.88 -4.70
CA ASN A 57 -21.19 -8.49 -5.47
C ASN A 57 -21.05 -7.08 -6.08
N GLY A 58 -19.93 -6.41 -5.85
CA GLY A 58 -19.68 -5.05 -6.33
C GLY A 58 -20.33 -3.95 -5.49
N GLU A 59 -20.89 -4.28 -4.32
CA GLU A 59 -21.44 -3.29 -3.41
C GLU A 59 -20.32 -2.52 -2.72
N VAL A 60 -20.42 -1.19 -2.68
CA VAL A 60 -19.46 -0.34 -1.98
C VAL A 60 -19.73 -0.40 -0.48
N LEU A 61 -18.76 -0.90 0.28
CA LEU A 61 -18.84 -1.03 1.74
C LEU A 61 -18.34 0.22 2.45
N VAL A 62 -17.27 0.84 1.96
CA VAL A 62 -16.64 2.01 2.57
C VAL A 62 -15.95 2.86 1.52
N ARG A 63 -15.98 4.17 1.72
CA ARG A 63 -15.24 5.17 0.95
C ARG A 63 -14.28 5.90 1.86
N SER A 64 -13.08 6.18 1.39
CA SER A 64 -12.04 6.81 2.20
C SER A 64 -11.25 7.81 1.37
N SER A 65 -10.77 8.85 2.02
CA SER A 65 -9.64 9.64 1.54
C SER A 65 -8.35 9.04 2.13
N TYR A 66 -7.24 9.24 1.45
CA TYR A 66 -5.96 8.77 1.93
C TYR A 66 -4.83 9.72 1.56
N THR A 67 -3.75 9.63 2.31
CA THR A 67 -2.46 10.23 1.98
C THR A 67 -1.36 9.21 2.12
N ILE A 68 -0.30 9.38 1.34
CA ILE A 68 0.89 8.53 1.39
C ILE A 68 2.11 9.40 1.67
N ALA A 69 2.89 9.02 2.67
CA ALA A 69 4.19 9.58 2.99
C ALA A 69 5.20 8.43 3.08
N GLY A 70 6.07 8.30 2.06
CA GLY A 70 6.98 7.15 1.96
C GLY A 70 6.22 5.84 1.85
N ASP A 71 6.37 4.96 2.81
CA ASP A 71 5.70 3.67 2.92
C ASP A 71 4.50 3.68 3.90
N THR A 72 4.11 4.86 4.38
CA THR A 72 2.99 5.04 5.32
C THR A 72 1.75 5.54 4.61
N LEU A 73 0.68 4.79 4.74
CA LEU A 73 -0.66 5.13 4.27
C LEU A 73 -1.49 5.62 5.45
N THR A 74 -2.09 6.80 5.31
CA THR A 74 -3.07 7.32 6.28
C THR A 74 -4.44 7.32 5.65
N ILE A 75 -5.42 6.70 6.30
CA ILE A 75 -6.79 6.50 5.80
C ILE A 75 -7.77 7.24 6.69
N LEU A 76 -8.74 7.90 6.06
CA LEU A 76 -9.87 8.53 6.74
C LEU A 76 -11.15 8.20 5.98
N ASP A 77 -12.07 7.48 6.62
CA ASP A 77 -13.36 7.15 6.03
C ASP A 77 -14.28 8.35 5.99
N TYR A 78 -15.13 8.40 4.99
CA TYR A 78 -16.20 9.40 4.90
C TYR A 78 -17.51 8.76 4.48
N GLY A 79 -18.60 9.50 4.69
CA GLY A 79 -19.94 9.01 4.44
C GLY A 79 -20.52 8.23 5.61
N THR A 80 -21.52 7.43 5.33
CA THR A 80 -22.25 6.62 6.31
C THR A 80 -22.32 5.16 5.87
N GLY A 81 -22.47 4.25 6.82
CA GLY A 81 -22.58 2.82 6.56
C GLY A 81 -22.05 2.00 7.72
N ASP A 82 -22.36 0.73 7.72
CA ASP A 82 -22.05 -0.20 8.83
C ASP A 82 -20.54 -0.42 9.01
N TYR A 83 -19.76 -0.22 7.94
CA TYR A 83 -18.31 -0.44 7.94
C TYR A 83 -17.51 0.86 8.00
N VAL A 84 -18.18 2.00 8.09
CA VAL A 84 -17.54 3.32 8.08
C VAL A 84 -17.13 3.71 9.49
N CYS A 85 -15.87 4.12 9.66
CA CYS A 85 -15.35 4.68 10.90
C CYS A 85 -15.14 6.20 10.72
N PRO A 86 -16.15 7.03 10.93
CA PRO A 86 -16.04 8.47 10.69
C PRO A 86 -15.06 9.11 11.68
N ASP A 87 -14.29 10.07 11.20
CA ASP A 87 -13.35 10.88 11.99
C ASP A 87 -12.22 10.07 12.69
N MET A 88 -11.98 8.83 12.23
CA MET A 88 -10.93 7.97 12.76
C MET A 88 -9.84 7.75 11.73
N LYS A 89 -8.69 8.40 11.92
CA LYS A 89 -7.52 8.21 11.05
C LYS A 89 -6.82 6.91 11.40
N GLY A 90 -6.62 6.06 10.40
CA GLY A 90 -5.79 4.85 10.50
C GLY A 90 -4.49 5.01 9.75
N ARG A 91 -3.38 4.55 10.34
CA ARG A 91 -2.08 4.57 9.70
C ARG A 91 -1.52 3.15 9.56
N TYR A 92 -1.03 2.86 8.37
CA TYR A 92 -0.51 1.56 8.00
C TYR A 92 0.79 1.71 7.22
N LYS A 93 1.73 0.83 7.48
CA LYS A 93 2.83 0.60 6.57
C LYS A 93 2.36 -0.31 5.45
N PHE A 94 2.68 0.01 4.21
CA PHE A 94 2.39 -0.85 3.08
C PHE A 94 3.67 -1.26 2.35
N ILE A 95 3.66 -2.48 1.82
CA ILE A 95 4.74 -3.01 0.98
C ILE A 95 4.10 -3.59 -0.26
N ARG A 96 4.46 -3.04 -1.42
CA ARG A 96 4.10 -3.59 -2.72
C ARG A 96 5.31 -4.28 -3.34
N SER A 97 5.12 -5.51 -3.78
CA SER A 97 6.11 -6.27 -4.55
C SER A 97 5.40 -6.85 -5.78
N GLY A 98 5.52 -6.15 -6.92
CA GLY A 98 4.83 -6.53 -8.15
C GLY A 98 3.31 -6.55 -7.99
N ASP A 99 2.71 -7.72 -8.10
CA ASP A 99 1.27 -7.94 -7.98
C ASP A 99 0.81 -8.31 -6.57
N ASN A 100 1.68 -8.12 -5.58
CA ASN A 100 1.38 -8.38 -4.16
C ASN A 100 1.46 -7.09 -3.35
N LEU A 101 0.52 -6.93 -2.42
CA LEU A 101 0.45 -5.80 -1.50
C LEU A 101 0.17 -6.33 -0.09
N ALA A 102 0.90 -5.83 0.89
CA ALA A 102 0.72 -6.17 2.29
C ALA A 102 0.63 -4.91 3.15
N PHE A 103 -0.21 -4.96 4.18
CA PHE A 103 -0.38 -3.89 5.15
C PHE A 103 0.05 -4.35 6.54
N THR A 104 0.66 -3.44 7.29
CA THR A 104 1.00 -3.62 8.69
C THR A 104 0.49 -2.43 9.48
N LEU A 105 -0.24 -2.67 10.56
CA LEU A 105 -0.80 -1.63 11.41
C LEU A 105 0.31 -0.80 12.08
N ILE A 106 0.20 0.53 12.00
CA ILE A 106 0.94 1.46 12.84
C ILE A 106 0.05 1.88 14.01
N ASP A 107 -1.10 2.52 13.70
CA ASP A 107 -2.14 2.84 14.67
C ASP A 107 -3.46 3.06 13.95
N ASP A 108 -4.54 2.55 14.50
CA ASP A 108 -5.89 2.76 13.98
C ASP A 108 -6.92 2.60 15.11
N PRO A 109 -7.67 3.65 15.45
CA PRO A 109 -8.74 3.54 16.45
C PRO A 109 -9.98 2.79 15.93
N CYS A 110 -10.10 2.59 14.62
CA CYS A 110 -11.17 1.80 14.02
C CYS A 110 -10.82 0.31 14.08
N GLU A 111 -11.33 -0.41 15.06
CA GLU A 111 -11.01 -1.82 15.30
C GLU A 111 -11.32 -2.72 14.10
N GLY A 112 -12.48 -2.54 13.45
CA GLY A 112 -12.85 -3.34 12.29
C GLY A 112 -11.92 -3.16 11.11
N ARG A 113 -11.50 -1.95 10.83
CA ARG A 113 -10.52 -1.66 9.79
C ARG A 113 -9.14 -2.22 10.15
N ALA A 114 -8.71 -2.06 11.40
CA ALA A 114 -7.45 -2.61 11.88
C ALA A 114 -7.41 -4.13 11.78
N GLN A 115 -8.46 -4.82 12.17
CA GLN A 115 -8.56 -6.28 12.04
C GLN A 115 -8.51 -6.74 10.58
N THR A 116 -9.13 -6.00 9.68
CA THR A 116 -9.16 -6.33 8.25
C THR A 116 -7.80 -6.12 7.57
N LEU A 117 -7.11 -5.02 7.89
CA LEU A 117 -5.89 -4.62 7.18
C LEU A 117 -4.62 -5.13 7.82
N ASN A 118 -4.54 -5.23 9.15
CA ASN A 118 -3.30 -5.63 9.80
C ASN A 118 -2.87 -7.05 9.44
N GLY A 119 -1.68 -7.16 8.85
CA GLY A 119 -1.13 -8.45 8.41
C GLY A 119 -1.82 -9.02 7.17
N SER A 120 -2.74 -8.29 6.55
CA SER A 120 -3.42 -8.73 5.34
C SER A 120 -2.51 -8.71 4.11
N LYS A 121 -2.76 -9.67 3.22
CA LYS A 121 -2.03 -9.82 1.95
C LYS A 121 -3.03 -9.78 0.81
N TRP A 122 -2.76 -8.92 -0.14
CA TRP A 122 -3.61 -8.63 -1.27
C TRP A 122 -2.90 -8.94 -2.57
N VAL A 123 -3.64 -9.38 -3.56
CA VAL A 123 -3.14 -9.59 -4.91
C VAL A 123 -3.79 -8.60 -5.85
N LYS A 124 -3.06 -8.17 -6.87
CA LYS A 124 -3.59 -7.23 -7.86
C LYS A 124 -4.82 -7.83 -8.54
N ALA A 125 -5.93 -7.11 -8.51
CA ALA A 125 -7.13 -7.53 -9.20
C ALA A 125 -6.95 -7.36 -10.71
N SER A 126 -7.27 -8.39 -11.47
CA SER A 126 -7.31 -8.30 -12.93
C SER A 126 -8.56 -7.50 -13.34
N LYS A 127 -8.37 -6.63 -14.31
CA LYS A 127 -9.49 -5.90 -14.90
C LYS A 127 -10.35 -6.81 -15.76
#